data_a83e47e084c61a70f6b329e8ca990171
#
_entry.id   a83e47e084c61a70f6b329e8ca990171
#
_cell.length_a   1.000
_cell.length_b   1.000
_cell.length_c   1.000
_cell.angle_alpha   90.00
_cell.angle_beta   90.00
_cell.angle_gamma   90.00
#
_symmetry.space_group_name_H-M   'P 1'
#
loop_
_entity.id
_entity.type
_entity.pdbx_description
1 polymer ?
#
loop_
_entity_poly.entity_id
_entity_poly.type
_entity_poly.pdbx_seq_one_letter_code
_entity_poly.pdbx_strand_id
1 'polypeptide(L)'
;MSAPARRTLDSVTDPLHAALVSVPRAGAGICDVCHGVPGPGFSRCASCHRTVEEVSKPVTTIIPISLCEPSGQLYTVLRGYKDGALKEAREPLVLQIAGLIGRFLRDHRDCIVRTTGRDFDTIVTVPSSGGRSGTHPLEIALARLKGYESMVASLLTVGSVSITERAIRGR
;
A
#
# COMPACT_ATOMS: atom_id res chain seq x y z
N MET A 1 -3.33 19.85 -34.63
CA MET A 1 -3.62 18.86 -33.58
C MET A 1 -2.76 19.23 -32.38
N SER A 2 -3.37 19.69 -31.28
CA SER A 2 -2.62 20.07 -30.06
C SER A 2 -2.13 18.83 -29.36
N ALA A 3 -0.86 18.78 -28.92
CA ALA A 3 -0.32 17.69 -28.17
C ALA A 3 -1.10 17.52 -26.85
N PRO A 4 -1.39 16.29 -26.40
CA PRO A 4 -2.10 16.09 -25.14
C PRO A 4 -1.28 16.67 -23.98
N ALA A 5 -1.93 17.45 -23.13
CA ALA A 5 -1.30 18.06 -21.96
C ALA A 5 -0.61 16.98 -21.10
N ARG A 6 0.65 17.23 -20.75
CA ARG A 6 1.44 16.30 -19.93
C ARG A 6 0.83 16.20 -18.54
N ARG A 7 0.32 15.03 -18.16
CA ARG A 7 -0.25 14.79 -16.83
C ARG A 7 0.85 14.89 -15.77
N THR A 8 0.63 15.66 -14.74
CA THR A 8 1.50 15.77 -13.56
C THR A 8 1.04 14.80 -12.48
N LEU A 9 1.88 14.50 -11.51
CA LEU A 9 1.49 13.70 -10.34
C LEU A 9 0.26 14.29 -9.65
N ASP A 10 0.25 15.59 -9.46
CA ASP A 10 -0.84 16.28 -8.78
C ASP A 10 -2.15 16.15 -9.59
N SER A 11 -2.14 16.43 -10.90
CA SER A 11 -3.34 16.31 -11.73
C SER A 11 -3.93 14.89 -11.80
N VAL A 12 -3.12 13.86 -11.56
CA VAL A 12 -3.57 12.46 -11.52
C VAL A 12 -4.16 12.11 -10.16
N THR A 13 -3.64 12.69 -9.08
CA THR A 13 -4.03 12.37 -7.70
C THR A 13 -5.07 13.31 -7.11
N ASP A 14 -5.23 14.52 -7.65
CA ASP A 14 -6.20 15.49 -7.13
C ASP A 14 -7.63 14.93 -6.99
N PRO A 15 -8.15 14.10 -7.92
CA PRO A 15 -9.46 13.48 -7.75
C PRO A 15 -9.57 12.57 -6.53
N LEU A 16 -8.45 12.01 -6.06
CA LEU A 16 -8.40 11.13 -4.88
C LEU A 16 -8.11 11.89 -3.59
N HIS A 17 -7.66 13.14 -3.67
CA HIS A 17 -7.20 13.90 -2.50
C HIS A 17 -8.28 14.01 -1.42
N ALA A 18 -9.53 14.27 -1.81
CA ALA A 18 -10.66 14.36 -0.89
C ALA A 18 -11.06 12.99 -0.29
N ALA A 19 -10.61 11.88 -0.89
CA ALA A 19 -10.88 10.53 -0.40
C ALA A 19 -9.75 9.97 0.49
N LEU A 20 -8.66 10.72 0.66
CA LEU A 20 -7.58 10.32 1.56
C LEU A 20 -7.96 10.65 3.01
N VAL A 21 -7.91 9.64 3.85
CA VAL A 21 -8.18 9.77 5.29
C VAL A 21 -6.86 9.83 6.04
N SER A 22 -6.68 10.89 6.80
CA SER A 22 -5.48 11.08 7.62
C SER A 22 -5.24 9.90 8.55
N VAL A 23 -3.98 9.47 8.61
CA VAL A 23 -3.58 8.38 9.50
C VAL A 23 -3.29 8.96 10.87
N PRO A 24 -3.97 8.49 11.94
CA PRO A 24 -3.71 8.95 13.29
C PRO A 24 -2.31 8.50 13.75
N ARG A 25 -1.71 9.29 14.62
CA ARG A 25 -0.44 8.88 15.25
C ARG A 25 -0.69 7.76 16.24
N ALA A 26 0.30 6.87 16.39
CA ALA A 26 0.27 5.84 17.43
C ALA A 26 0.07 6.49 18.80
N GLY A 27 -0.78 5.87 19.64
CA GLY A 27 -1.15 6.40 20.94
C GLY A 27 -2.33 5.64 21.55
N ALA A 28 -2.94 6.21 22.58
CA ALA A 28 -4.11 5.58 23.21
C ALA A 28 -5.24 5.33 22.19
N GLY A 29 -5.69 4.08 22.09
CA GLY A 29 -6.73 3.66 21.14
C GLY A 29 -6.29 3.54 19.67
N ILE A 30 -4.99 3.65 19.39
CA ILE A 30 -4.42 3.46 18.04
C ILE A 30 -3.32 2.39 18.09
N CYS A 31 -3.40 1.44 17.19
CA CYS A 31 -2.40 0.36 17.08
C CYS A 31 -1.02 0.95 16.77
N ASP A 32 -0.01 0.56 17.56
CA ASP A 32 1.38 1.03 17.44
C ASP A 32 2.09 0.52 16.17
N VAL A 33 1.52 -0.45 15.46
CA VAL A 33 2.09 -1.00 14.22
C VAL A 33 1.36 -0.51 12.96
N CYS A 34 0.05 -0.75 12.85
CA CYS A 34 -0.71 -0.47 11.61
C CYS A 34 -1.58 0.77 11.68
N HIS A 35 -1.61 1.48 12.79
CA HIS A 35 -2.44 2.66 13.06
C HIS A 35 -3.96 2.42 12.97
N GLY A 36 -4.40 1.17 12.92
CA GLY A 36 -5.81 0.80 13.03
C GLY A 36 -6.30 0.83 14.49
N VAL A 37 -7.55 0.45 14.71
CA VAL A 37 -8.17 0.42 16.04
C VAL A 37 -7.79 -0.88 16.77
N PRO A 38 -7.11 -0.84 17.92
CA PRO A 38 -6.90 -2.01 18.76
C PRO A 38 -8.15 -2.33 19.57
N GLY A 39 -8.18 -3.52 20.17
CA GLY A 39 -9.20 -3.83 21.18
C GLY A 39 -9.03 -2.97 22.45
N PRO A 40 -10.07 -2.87 23.28
CA PRO A 40 -10.00 -2.10 24.54
C PRO A 40 -8.85 -2.58 25.43
N GLY A 41 -8.02 -1.66 25.90
CA GLY A 41 -6.88 -1.95 26.79
C GLY A 41 -5.63 -2.51 26.10
N PHE A 42 -5.63 -2.67 24.77
CA PHE A 42 -4.47 -3.14 24.01
C PHE A 42 -3.79 -2.00 23.25
N SER A 43 -2.45 -2.07 23.10
CA SER A 43 -1.68 -1.17 22.26
C SER A 43 -1.65 -1.62 20.78
N ARG A 44 -2.02 -2.89 20.50
CA ARG A 44 -2.01 -3.49 19.17
C ARG A 44 -3.35 -4.11 18.82
N CYS A 45 -3.72 -4.02 17.55
CA CYS A 45 -4.87 -4.80 17.06
C CYS A 45 -4.52 -6.30 17.00
N ALA A 46 -5.53 -7.15 17.01
CA ALA A 46 -5.35 -8.62 17.08
C ALA A 46 -4.44 -9.17 15.96
N SER A 47 -4.54 -8.63 14.74
CA SER A 47 -3.68 -9.06 13.63
C SER A 47 -2.22 -8.68 13.83
N CYS A 48 -1.92 -7.45 14.27
CA CYS A 48 -0.55 -7.02 14.53
C CYS A 48 0.06 -7.73 15.74
N HIS A 49 -0.72 -7.94 16.78
CA HIS A 49 -0.30 -8.71 17.95
C HIS A 49 0.13 -10.12 17.55
N ARG A 50 -0.72 -10.85 16.84
CA ARG A 50 -0.42 -12.19 16.33
C ARG A 50 0.83 -12.20 15.44
N THR A 51 0.96 -11.27 14.51
CA THR A 51 2.13 -11.20 13.61
C THR A 51 3.43 -11.02 14.41
N VAL A 52 3.43 -10.17 15.42
CA VAL A 52 4.62 -9.90 16.24
C VAL A 52 4.99 -11.14 17.09
N GLU A 53 4.00 -11.93 17.53
CA GLU A 53 4.25 -13.15 18.33
C GLU A 53 4.67 -14.36 17.49
N GLU A 54 4.07 -14.53 16.30
CA GLU A 54 4.28 -15.72 15.47
C GLU A 54 5.46 -15.60 14.50
N VAL A 55 5.90 -14.38 14.17
CA VAL A 55 6.96 -14.14 13.18
C VAL A 55 8.27 -13.78 13.88
N SER A 56 9.34 -14.52 13.62
CA SER A 56 10.65 -14.31 14.26
C SER A 56 11.27 -12.93 14.00
N LYS A 57 10.98 -12.30 12.86
CA LYS A 57 11.40 -10.95 12.51
C LYS A 57 10.22 -10.18 11.90
N PRO A 58 9.24 -9.77 12.72
CA PRO A 58 8.07 -9.09 12.20
C PRO A 58 8.41 -7.70 11.69
N VAL A 59 7.65 -7.24 10.69
CA VAL A 59 7.62 -5.82 10.33
C VAL A 59 6.87 -5.09 11.44
N THR A 60 7.58 -4.24 12.17
CA THR A 60 7.03 -3.47 13.30
C THR A 60 6.80 -1.99 12.97
N THR A 61 7.28 -1.54 11.83
CA THR A 61 7.09 -0.16 11.36
C THR A 61 6.30 -0.17 10.07
N ILE A 62 5.09 0.37 10.09
CA ILE A 62 4.25 0.61 8.93
C ILE A 62 4.06 2.12 8.83
N ILE A 63 4.30 2.70 7.66
CA ILE A 63 4.05 4.11 7.36
C ILE A 63 2.90 4.16 6.35
N PRO A 64 1.65 4.28 6.82
CA PRO A 64 0.48 4.26 5.95
C PRO A 64 0.39 5.56 5.14
N ILE A 65 0.00 5.46 3.87
CA ILE A 65 -0.30 6.63 3.03
C ILE A 65 -1.65 7.24 3.42
N SER A 66 -2.63 6.39 3.68
CA SER A 66 -4.00 6.77 4.06
C SER A 66 -4.70 5.60 4.73
N LEU A 67 -5.66 5.88 5.58
CA LEU A 67 -6.68 4.89 5.92
C LEU A 67 -7.63 4.75 4.74
N CYS A 68 -8.23 3.57 4.60
CA CYS A 68 -9.17 3.27 3.52
C CYS A 68 -10.52 2.90 4.13
N GLU A 69 -11.53 3.72 3.86
CA GLU A 69 -12.90 3.43 4.24
C GLU A 69 -13.50 2.37 3.32
N PRO A 70 -14.06 1.28 3.84
CA PRO A 70 -14.80 0.30 3.03
C PRO A 70 -15.93 1.00 2.25
N SER A 71 -16.04 0.72 0.97
CA SER A 71 -16.99 1.37 0.04
C SER A 71 -16.66 2.81 -0.37
N GLY A 72 -15.59 3.42 0.18
CA GLY A 72 -15.12 4.74 -0.22
C GLY A 72 -14.47 4.76 -1.61
N GLN A 73 -14.20 5.97 -2.11
CA GLN A 73 -13.59 6.16 -3.44
C GLN A 73 -12.21 5.49 -3.52
N LEU A 74 -11.35 5.66 -2.50
CA LEU A 74 -10.03 5.03 -2.47
C LEU A 74 -10.14 3.50 -2.52
N TYR A 75 -11.10 2.92 -1.79
CA TYR A 75 -11.36 1.48 -1.81
C TYR A 75 -11.76 1.00 -3.22
N THR A 76 -12.62 1.75 -3.90
CA THR A 76 -13.04 1.45 -5.27
C THR A 76 -11.84 1.45 -6.23
N VAL A 77 -10.96 2.45 -6.13
CA VAL A 77 -9.72 2.51 -6.92
C VAL A 77 -8.80 1.33 -6.59
N LEU A 78 -8.59 1.04 -5.30
CA LEU A 78 -7.73 -0.07 -4.85
C LEU A 78 -8.26 -1.45 -5.29
N ARG A 79 -9.56 -1.63 -5.40
CA ARG A 79 -10.13 -2.85 -5.98
C ARG A 79 -10.01 -2.86 -7.51
N GLY A 80 -10.41 -1.77 -8.14
CA GLY A 80 -10.46 -1.68 -9.60
C GLY A 80 -9.10 -1.89 -10.27
N TYR A 81 -8.00 -1.33 -9.72
CA TYR A 81 -6.69 -1.53 -10.31
C TYR A 81 -6.17 -2.96 -10.16
N LYS A 82 -6.66 -3.71 -9.16
CA LYS A 82 -6.29 -5.12 -8.94
C LYS A 82 -7.16 -6.08 -9.76
N ASP A 83 -8.45 -5.86 -9.72
CA ASP A 83 -9.45 -6.85 -10.15
C ASP A 83 -10.24 -6.40 -11.39
N GLY A 84 -9.95 -5.21 -11.94
CA GLY A 84 -10.62 -4.68 -13.12
C GLY A 84 -10.53 -5.65 -14.32
N ALA A 85 -11.68 -6.07 -14.84
CA ALA A 85 -11.79 -7.09 -15.90
C ALA A 85 -11.19 -6.60 -17.23
N LEU A 86 -11.34 -5.30 -17.54
CA LEU A 86 -10.86 -4.71 -18.78
C LEU A 86 -9.57 -3.93 -18.55
N LYS A 87 -8.56 -4.19 -19.37
CA LYS A 87 -7.25 -3.51 -19.29
C LYS A 87 -7.38 -1.99 -19.44
N GLU A 88 -8.23 -1.56 -20.36
CA GLU A 88 -8.48 -0.14 -20.66
C GLU A 88 -9.10 0.59 -19.46
N ALA A 89 -10.02 -0.04 -18.75
CA ALA A 89 -10.62 0.49 -17.53
C ALA A 89 -9.65 0.52 -16.34
N ARG A 90 -8.68 -0.40 -16.33
CA ARG A 90 -7.69 -0.52 -15.25
C ARG A 90 -6.55 0.49 -15.36
N GLU A 91 -6.13 0.87 -16.57
CA GLU A 91 -4.96 1.75 -16.78
C GLU A 91 -5.08 3.12 -16.07
N PRO A 92 -6.21 3.83 -16.11
CA PRO A 92 -6.38 5.06 -15.33
C PRO A 92 -6.21 4.85 -13.82
N LEU A 93 -6.70 3.71 -13.29
CA LEU A 93 -6.59 3.40 -11.86
C LEU A 93 -5.15 3.04 -11.47
N VAL A 94 -4.42 2.35 -12.33
CA VAL A 94 -2.98 2.09 -12.17
C VAL A 94 -2.20 3.40 -12.09
N LEU A 95 -2.52 4.37 -12.96
CA LEU A 95 -1.89 5.69 -12.94
C LEU A 95 -2.23 6.46 -11.66
N GLN A 96 -3.45 6.37 -11.15
CA GLN A 96 -3.84 7.00 -9.88
C GLN A 96 -3.06 6.40 -8.71
N ILE A 97 -2.91 5.08 -8.65
CA ILE A 97 -2.12 4.42 -7.60
C ILE A 97 -0.64 4.78 -7.71
N ALA A 98 -0.07 4.77 -8.91
CA ALA A 98 1.29 5.22 -9.15
C ALA A 98 1.49 6.66 -8.70
N GLY A 99 0.57 7.56 -9.09
CA GLY A 99 0.59 8.96 -8.70
C GLY A 99 0.52 9.14 -7.18
N LEU A 100 -0.37 8.41 -6.50
CA LEU A 100 -0.51 8.47 -5.04
C LEU A 100 0.78 8.05 -4.33
N ILE A 101 1.40 6.94 -4.75
CA ILE A 101 2.67 6.47 -4.20
C ILE A 101 3.79 7.48 -4.50
N GLY A 102 3.90 7.95 -5.75
CA GLY A 102 4.94 8.90 -6.15
C GLY A 102 4.83 10.23 -5.42
N ARG A 103 3.61 10.75 -5.22
CA ARG A 103 3.37 11.96 -4.42
C ARG A 103 3.77 11.74 -2.96
N PHE A 104 3.36 10.62 -2.37
CA PHE A 104 3.72 10.28 -1.00
C PHE A 104 5.24 10.19 -0.82
N LEU A 105 5.94 9.49 -1.70
CA LEU A 105 7.40 9.37 -1.64
C LEU A 105 8.10 10.72 -1.82
N ARG A 106 7.61 11.57 -2.72
CA ARG A 106 8.15 12.92 -2.93
C ARG A 106 7.98 13.80 -1.69
N ASP A 107 6.77 13.81 -1.12
CA ASP A 107 6.39 14.76 -0.07
C ASP A 107 6.79 14.29 1.34
N HIS A 108 7.00 12.98 1.53
CA HIS A 108 7.24 12.36 2.83
C HIS A 108 8.56 11.59 2.95
N ARG A 109 9.47 11.67 1.97
CA ARG A 109 10.76 10.96 2.05
C ARG A 109 11.51 11.26 3.34
N ASP A 110 11.62 12.54 3.71
CA ASP A 110 12.30 12.95 4.95
C ASP A 110 11.56 12.44 6.21
N CYS A 111 10.24 12.32 6.16
CA CYS A 111 9.46 11.74 7.24
C CYS A 111 9.75 10.24 7.37
N ILE A 112 9.86 9.53 6.25
CA ILE A 112 10.21 8.11 6.21
C ILE A 112 11.61 7.93 6.82
N VAL A 113 12.60 8.69 6.36
CA VAL A 113 13.99 8.64 6.86
C VAL A 113 14.03 8.90 8.36
N ARG A 114 13.34 9.93 8.86
CA ARG A 114 13.27 10.21 10.31
C ARG A 114 12.64 9.07 11.10
N THR A 115 11.63 8.42 10.56
CA THR A 115 10.91 7.33 11.26
C THR A 115 11.71 6.04 11.27
N THR A 116 12.42 5.74 10.17
CA THR A 116 13.16 4.47 10.01
C THR A 116 14.63 4.57 10.40
N GLY A 117 15.15 5.79 10.57
CA GLY A 117 16.56 6.07 10.85
C GLY A 117 17.49 5.92 9.63
N ARG A 118 16.96 5.61 8.46
CA ARG A 118 17.72 5.43 7.22
C ARG A 118 16.87 5.67 5.99
N ASP A 119 17.50 6.03 4.87
CA ASP A 119 16.84 6.11 3.57
C ASP A 119 16.64 4.71 2.97
N PHE A 120 15.72 4.59 2.05
CA PHE A 120 15.47 3.35 1.32
C PHE A 120 16.14 3.42 -0.07
N ASP A 121 16.69 2.31 -0.50
CA ASP A 121 17.33 2.10 -1.80
C ASP A 121 16.59 1.10 -2.67
N THR A 122 15.64 0.37 -2.08
CA THR A 122 14.92 -0.71 -2.74
C THR A 122 13.43 -0.66 -2.41
N ILE A 123 12.60 -0.86 -3.42
CA ILE A 123 11.14 -0.97 -3.33
C ILE A 123 10.75 -2.38 -3.76
N VAL A 124 10.10 -3.12 -2.87
CA VAL A 124 9.70 -4.50 -3.11
C VAL A 124 8.20 -4.64 -2.92
N THR A 125 7.55 -5.34 -3.84
CA THR A 125 6.12 -5.69 -3.69
C THR A 125 5.97 -6.99 -2.92
N VAL A 126 4.97 -7.05 -2.04
CA VAL A 126 4.58 -8.31 -1.40
C VAL A 126 3.72 -9.09 -2.39
N PRO A 127 4.12 -10.31 -2.77
CA PRO A 127 3.37 -11.11 -3.74
C PRO A 127 1.98 -11.49 -3.22
N SER A 128 1.02 -11.63 -4.13
CA SER A 128 -0.34 -12.06 -3.79
C SER A 128 -0.36 -13.56 -3.48
N SER A 129 -0.92 -13.94 -2.35
CA SER A 129 -1.15 -15.35 -1.99
C SER A 129 -2.25 -16.02 -2.85
N GLY A 130 -3.02 -15.27 -3.61
CA GLY A 130 -4.16 -15.76 -4.41
C GLY A 130 -3.79 -16.41 -5.75
N GLY A 131 -2.51 -16.75 -5.99
CA GLY A 131 -2.10 -17.50 -7.20
C GLY A 131 -2.36 -16.77 -8.53
N ARG A 132 -2.37 -15.44 -8.55
CA ARG A 132 -2.53 -14.67 -9.78
C ARG A 132 -1.38 -14.95 -10.74
N SER A 133 -1.72 -15.28 -11.97
CA SER A 133 -0.75 -15.34 -13.07
C SER A 133 -0.38 -13.93 -13.55
N GLY A 134 0.88 -13.74 -13.95
CA GLY A 134 1.37 -12.49 -14.53
C GLY A 134 1.94 -11.49 -13.54
N THR A 135 2.29 -10.31 -14.04
CA THR A 135 2.91 -9.24 -13.26
C THR A 135 1.95 -8.72 -12.19
N HIS A 136 2.47 -8.55 -10.98
CA HIS A 136 1.67 -8.01 -9.86
C HIS A 136 1.16 -6.59 -10.19
N PRO A 137 -0.14 -6.28 -9.97
CA PRO A 137 -0.69 -4.96 -10.32
C PRO A 137 0.06 -3.77 -9.71
N LEU A 138 0.61 -3.94 -8.51
CA LEU A 138 1.43 -2.90 -7.87
C LEU A 138 2.78 -2.72 -8.57
N GLU A 139 3.40 -3.76 -9.10
CA GLU A 139 4.62 -3.65 -9.92
C GLU A 139 4.36 -2.85 -11.20
N ILE A 140 3.20 -3.06 -11.83
CA ILE A 140 2.77 -2.28 -12.98
C ILE A 140 2.65 -0.79 -12.62
N ALA A 141 2.09 -0.47 -11.44
CA ALA A 141 1.98 0.90 -10.96
C ALA A 141 3.37 1.49 -10.63
N LEU A 142 4.23 0.74 -9.95
CA LEU A 142 5.58 1.18 -9.60
C LEU A 142 6.46 1.44 -10.83
N ALA A 143 6.31 0.65 -11.88
CA ALA A 143 7.00 0.88 -13.16
C ALA A 143 6.63 2.22 -13.85
N ARG A 144 5.58 2.91 -13.37
CA ARG A 144 5.20 4.26 -13.84
C ARG A 144 5.86 5.38 -13.03
N LEU A 145 6.55 5.07 -11.94
CA LEU A 145 7.20 6.04 -11.06
C LEU A 145 8.55 6.46 -11.63
N LYS A 146 8.57 7.58 -12.35
CA LYS A 146 9.82 8.14 -12.87
C LYS A 146 10.78 8.51 -11.73
N GLY A 147 12.04 8.07 -11.87
CA GLY A 147 13.09 8.29 -10.88
C GLY A 147 13.17 7.24 -9.77
N TYR A 148 12.27 6.22 -9.80
CA TYR A 148 12.29 5.08 -8.87
C TYR A 148 12.43 3.74 -9.59
N GLU A 149 12.55 3.74 -10.91
CA GLU A 149 12.57 2.52 -11.73
C GLU A 149 13.70 1.57 -11.33
N SER A 150 14.88 2.12 -11.06
CA SER A 150 16.07 1.33 -10.65
C SER A 150 15.97 0.78 -9.23
N MET A 151 15.03 1.28 -8.43
CA MET A 151 14.84 0.84 -7.04
C MET A 151 13.81 -0.28 -6.93
N VAL A 152 12.98 -0.50 -7.95
CA VAL A 152 11.94 -1.54 -7.92
C VAL A 152 12.56 -2.91 -8.20
N ALA A 153 12.41 -3.84 -7.27
CA ALA A 153 12.94 -5.19 -7.37
C ALA A 153 11.93 -6.26 -6.96
N SER A 154 11.90 -7.36 -7.69
CA SER A 154 11.09 -8.55 -7.39
C SER A 154 11.91 -9.52 -6.55
N LEU A 155 12.05 -9.25 -5.26
CA LEU A 155 12.86 -10.04 -4.33
C LEU A 155 12.06 -11.07 -3.52
N LEU A 156 10.73 -10.94 -3.50
CA LEU A 156 9.86 -11.80 -2.70
C LEU A 156 9.10 -12.78 -3.60
N THR A 157 9.04 -14.03 -3.17
CA THR A 157 8.24 -15.07 -3.80
C THR A 157 7.23 -15.61 -2.79
N VAL A 158 6.11 -16.16 -3.28
CA VAL A 158 5.15 -16.85 -2.43
C VAL A 158 5.82 -18.13 -1.93
N GLY A 159 5.96 -18.26 -0.61
CA GLY A 159 6.48 -19.48 0.00
C GLY A 159 5.51 -20.67 -0.15
N SER A 160 6.03 -21.88 -0.01
CA SER A 160 5.24 -23.14 -0.05
C SER A 160 4.40 -23.38 1.22
N VAL A 161 4.46 -22.49 2.21
CA VAL A 161 3.67 -22.61 3.43
C VAL A 161 2.21 -22.33 3.07
N SER A 162 1.38 -23.37 3.05
CA SER A 162 -0.07 -23.20 2.99
C SER A 162 -0.52 -22.44 4.23
N ILE A 163 -1.10 -21.25 4.03
CA ILE A 163 -1.85 -20.57 5.08
C ILE A 163 -3.03 -21.51 5.39
N THR A 164 -2.91 -22.29 6.45
CA THR A 164 -3.99 -23.19 6.89
C THR A 164 -5.23 -22.34 7.10
N GLU A 165 -6.37 -22.81 6.62
CA GLU A 165 -7.71 -22.19 6.65
C GLU A 165 -8.18 -21.62 8.00
N ARG A 166 -7.40 -21.79 9.08
CA ARG A 166 -7.68 -21.24 10.42
C ARG A 166 -7.72 -19.72 10.50
N ALA A 167 -7.04 -19.00 9.58
CA ALA A 167 -7.04 -17.54 9.57
C ALA A 167 -8.36 -16.92 9.04
N ILE A 168 -9.22 -17.71 8.40
CA ILE A 168 -10.43 -17.22 7.73
C ILE A 168 -11.70 -17.39 8.60
N ARG A 169 -11.67 -18.19 9.65
CA ARG A 169 -12.85 -18.49 10.51
C ARG A 169 -12.98 -17.60 11.76
N GLY A 170 -12.26 -16.49 11.84
CA GLY A 170 -12.45 -15.46 12.86
C GLY A 170 -13.37 -14.35 12.39
N ARG A 171 -14.62 -14.65 12.08
CA ARG A 171 -15.71 -13.67 12.01
C ARG A 171 -16.54 -13.76 13.26
#